data_1fd7da1c127c3a4cd51684e4c037edb8
#
_entry.id   1fd7da1c127c3a4cd51684e4c037edb8
#
_cell.length_a   1.000
_cell.length_b   1.000
_cell.length_c   1.000
_cell.angle_alpha   90.00
_cell.angle_beta   90.00
_cell.angle_gamma   90.00
#
_symmetry.space_group_name_H-M   'P 1'
#
loop_
_entity.id
_entity.type
_entity.pdbx_description
1 polymer ?
#
loop_
_entity_poly.entity_id
_entity_poly.type
_entity_poly.pdbx_seq_one_letter_code
_entity_poly.pdbx_strand_id
1 'polypeptide(L)'
;MSEHDDTNETRVDAQVAALVTEAQDQLRPTAVPARREALDRDEHLIKDAVLRMGSLVEEAIRDASRALQTHDQELALRVITGDAVINEAQRSVTRLISVTIATQSPVARDLRYLLTLDHVMYELERIGDHASSVAKQVLKLAPEPPLRDYIHLPAMAEQGAVLVHGVLRALVDIDAVAAREIAVLDDEIDRMYHETFDEVVALMRADPANVERGTRCIIASHYLERIGDRATNIAEDIVYLVTGDVE
;
A
#
# COMPACT_ATOMS: atom_id res chain seq x y z
N MET A 1 24.42 -30.86 -26.26
CA MET A 1 24.00 -29.46 -25.97
C MET A 1 23.49 -29.43 -24.53
N SER A 2 24.34 -29.81 -23.56
CA SER A 2 24.01 -29.95 -22.13
C SER A 2 25.17 -29.63 -21.16
N GLU A 3 26.29 -29.03 -21.64
CA GLU A 3 27.43 -28.68 -20.78
C GLU A 3 27.47 -27.18 -20.38
N HIS A 4 26.55 -26.35 -20.89
CA HIS A 4 26.54 -24.90 -20.61
C HIS A 4 25.59 -24.50 -19.47
N ASP A 5 24.69 -25.38 -19.05
CA ASP A 5 23.71 -25.10 -17.99
C ASP A 5 24.28 -25.39 -16.59
N ASP A 6 25.09 -26.42 -16.48
CA ASP A 6 25.71 -26.88 -15.22
C ASP A 6 26.78 -25.92 -14.66
N THR A 7 27.45 -25.14 -15.54
CA THR A 7 28.47 -24.16 -15.13
C THR A 7 27.86 -22.85 -14.60
N ASN A 8 26.65 -22.52 -14.99
CA ASN A 8 25.99 -21.30 -14.53
C ASN A 8 25.31 -21.49 -13.16
N GLU A 9 24.72 -22.67 -12.92
CA GLU A 9 24.14 -23.06 -11.63
C GLU A 9 25.23 -23.15 -10.53
N THR A 10 26.35 -23.79 -10.83
CA THR A 10 27.50 -23.88 -9.90
C THR A 10 28.13 -22.52 -9.58
N ARG A 11 28.04 -21.56 -10.50
CA ARG A 11 28.56 -20.20 -10.30
C ARG A 11 27.64 -19.33 -9.46
N VAL A 12 26.32 -19.51 -9.58
CA VAL A 12 25.30 -18.85 -8.76
C VAL A 12 25.36 -19.39 -7.33
N ASP A 13 25.46 -20.71 -7.16
CA ASP A 13 25.60 -21.34 -5.85
C ASP A 13 26.89 -20.92 -5.12
N ALA A 14 28.00 -20.78 -5.85
CA ALA A 14 29.25 -20.30 -5.29
C ALA A 14 29.19 -18.82 -4.90
N GLN A 15 28.46 -17.96 -5.65
CA GLN A 15 28.21 -16.57 -5.28
C GLN A 15 27.29 -16.44 -4.07
N VAL A 16 26.23 -17.22 -4.00
CA VAL A 16 25.33 -17.25 -2.84
C VAL A 16 26.06 -17.76 -1.60
N ALA A 17 26.88 -18.81 -1.72
CA ALA A 17 27.70 -19.34 -0.63
C ALA A 17 28.75 -18.31 -0.16
N ALA A 18 29.35 -17.56 -1.07
CA ALA A 18 30.29 -16.49 -0.72
C ALA A 18 29.61 -15.34 0.02
N LEU A 19 28.41 -14.91 -0.43
CA LEU A 19 27.61 -13.89 0.24
C LEU A 19 27.14 -14.32 1.63
N VAL A 20 26.77 -15.59 1.78
CA VAL A 20 26.38 -16.18 3.09
C VAL A 20 27.59 -16.24 4.02
N THR A 21 28.77 -16.61 3.52
CA THR A 21 30.01 -16.71 4.31
C THR A 21 30.51 -15.31 4.72
N GLU A 22 30.42 -14.32 3.82
CA GLU A 22 30.79 -12.93 4.11
C GLU A 22 29.82 -12.29 5.12
N ALA A 23 28.52 -12.59 5.03
CA ALA A 23 27.53 -12.22 6.04
C ALA A 23 27.79 -12.90 7.41
N GLN A 24 28.19 -14.16 7.41
CA GLN A 24 28.55 -14.90 8.64
C GLN A 24 29.83 -14.39 9.30
N ASP A 25 30.83 -13.96 8.54
CA ASP A 25 32.09 -13.40 9.07
C ASP A 25 31.91 -11.97 9.62
N GLN A 26 30.91 -11.21 9.11
CA GLN A 26 30.50 -9.93 9.68
C GLN A 26 29.65 -10.07 10.96
N LEU A 27 29.13 -11.25 11.25
CA LEU A 27 28.36 -11.61 12.46
C LEU A 27 29.26 -11.92 13.66
N ARG A 28 30.39 -11.18 13.88
CA ARG A 28 31.06 -11.24 15.18
C ARG A 28 30.11 -10.70 16.26
N PRO A 29 29.92 -11.41 17.39
CA PRO A 29 29.01 -10.98 18.41
C PRO A 29 29.47 -9.65 19.00
N THR A 30 28.89 -8.55 18.54
CA THR A 30 28.84 -7.31 19.32
C THR A 30 28.17 -7.63 20.65
N ALA A 31 28.59 -7.01 21.74
CA ALA A 31 28.00 -7.22 23.05
C ALA A 31 26.46 -7.10 22.94
N VAL A 32 25.74 -8.04 23.53
CA VAL A 32 24.27 -8.16 23.44
C VAL A 32 23.51 -6.83 23.61
N PRO A 33 23.91 -5.90 24.52
CA PRO A 33 23.31 -4.57 24.63
C PRO A 33 23.47 -3.71 23.37
N ALA A 34 24.67 -3.64 22.79
CA ALA A 34 24.92 -2.82 21.61
C ALA A 34 24.17 -3.33 20.36
N ARG A 35 23.92 -4.63 20.28
CA ARG A 35 23.12 -5.24 19.23
C ARG A 35 21.63 -4.91 19.37
N ARG A 36 21.10 -4.92 20.59
CA ARG A 36 19.70 -4.54 20.88
C ARG A 36 19.46 -3.07 20.53
N GLU A 37 20.35 -2.15 20.94
CA GLU A 37 20.28 -0.73 20.61
C GLU A 37 20.31 -0.47 19.08
N ALA A 38 21.12 -1.26 18.34
CA ALA A 38 21.17 -1.17 16.88
C ALA A 38 19.85 -1.61 16.23
N LEU A 39 19.27 -2.72 16.68
CA LEU A 39 17.98 -3.19 16.19
C LEU A 39 16.86 -2.19 16.49
N ASP A 40 16.77 -1.71 17.73
CA ASP A 40 15.75 -0.73 18.13
C ASP A 40 15.84 0.55 17.29
N ARG A 41 17.05 1.01 16.97
CA ARG A 41 17.26 2.16 16.09
C ARG A 41 16.78 1.88 14.67
N ASP A 42 17.13 0.72 14.09
CA ASP A 42 16.76 0.33 12.74
C ASP A 42 15.23 0.16 12.62
N GLU A 43 14.57 -0.44 13.62
CA GLU A 43 13.11 -0.53 13.70
C GLU A 43 12.43 0.85 13.71
N HIS A 44 12.97 1.82 14.47
CA HIS A 44 12.45 3.18 14.47
C HIS A 44 12.59 3.86 13.10
N LEU A 45 13.74 3.71 12.44
CA LEU A 45 13.96 4.28 11.11
C LEU A 45 12.99 3.68 10.07
N ILE A 46 12.76 2.36 10.12
CA ILE A 46 11.83 1.66 9.24
C ILE A 46 10.40 2.15 9.52
N LYS A 47 9.98 2.17 10.79
CA LYS A 47 8.66 2.68 11.19
C LYS A 47 8.41 4.11 10.69
N ASP A 48 9.36 5.01 10.89
CA ASP A 48 9.25 6.39 10.41
C ASP A 48 9.14 6.48 8.89
N ALA A 49 9.81 5.60 8.15
CA ALA A 49 9.72 5.54 6.71
C ALA A 49 8.35 5.01 6.24
N VAL A 50 7.78 4.00 6.93
CA VAL A 50 6.41 3.52 6.69
C VAL A 50 5.40 4.64 6.88
N LEU A 51 5.49 5.40 7.96
CA LEU A 51 4.57 6.51 8.24
C LEU A 51 4.67 7.64 7.20
N ARG A 52 5.89 7.96 6.76
CA ARG A 52 6.08 8.93 5.68
C ARG A 52 5.46 8.45 4.37
N MET A 53 5.62 7.19 4.02
CA MET A 53 4.97 6.61 2.84
C MET A 53 3.44 6.64 2.99
N GLY A 54 2.92 6.30 4.16
CA GLY A 54 1.49 6.39 4.44
C GLY A 54 0.93 7.80 4.20
N SER A 55 1.65 8.84 4.63
CA SER A 55 1.25 10.24 4.38
C SER A 55 1.22 10.57 2.88
N LEU A 56 2.18 10.08 2.09
CA LEU A 56 2.18 10.25 0.62
C LEU A 56 0.99 9.56 -0.03
N VAL A 57 0.64 8.38 0.46
CA VAL A 57 -0.50 7.60 -0.05
C VAL A 57 -1.82 8.29 0.29
N GLU A 58 -2.01 8.76 1.54
CA GLU A 58 -3.18 9.54 1.93
C GLU A 58 -3.34 10.81 1.08
N GLU A 59 -2.25 11.52 0.82
CA GLU A 59 -2.24 12.70 -0.06
C GLU A 59 -2.65 12.33 -1.48
N ALA A 60 -2.11 11.24 -2.03
CA ALA A 60 -2.45 10.76 -3.37
C ALA A 60 -3.95 10.43 -3.52
N ILE A 61 -4.56 9.79 -2.51
CA ILE A 61 -6.01 9.48 -2.50
C ILE A 61 -6.81 10.78 -2.52
N ARG A 62 -6.51 11.73 -1.61
CA ARG A 62 -7.24 13.00 -1.51
C ARG A 62 -7.06 13.86 -2.75
N ASP A 63 -5.86 13.88 -3.32
CA ASP A 63 -5.58 14.65 -4.53
C ASP A 63 -6.25 14.04 -5.77
N ALA A 64 -6.32 12.71 -5.89
CA ALA A 64 -7.08 12.05 -6.95
C ALA A 64 -8.58 12.40 -6.86
N SER A 65 -9.15 12.40 -5.64
CA SER A 65 -10.53 12.81 -5.38
C SER A 65 -10.76 14.28 -5.72
N ARG A 66 -9.87 15.16 -5.28
CA ARG A 66 -9.94 16.61 -5.58
C ARG A 66 -9.85 16.88 -7.08
N ALA A 67 -8.92 16.22 -7.77
CA ALA A 67 -8.79 16.32 -9.22
C ALA A 67 -10.08 15.89 -9.95
N LEU A 68 -10.76 14.84 -9.46
CA LEU A 68 -12.04 14.41 -9.98
C LEU A 68 -13.11 15.48 -9.81
N GLN A 69 -13.25 16.04 -8.61
CA GLN A 69 -14.29 17.03 -8.27
C GLN A 69 -14.09 18.36 -9.02
N THR A 70 -12.84 18.76 -9.24
CA THR A 70 -12.50 20.04 -9.86
C THR A 70 -12.16 19.95 -11.33
N HIS A 71 -12.17 18.74 -11.94
CA HIS A 71 -11.73 18.46 -13.30
C HIS A 71 -10.27 18.90 -13.57
N ASP A 72 -9.44 18.89 -12.53
CA ASP A 72 -8.05 19.35 -12.58
C ASP A 72 -7.12 18.27 -13.13
N GLN A 73 -6.85 18.35 -14.44
CA GLN A 73 -5.97 17.41 -15.13
C GLN A 73 -4.50 17.54 -14.69
N GLU A 74 -4.06 18.74 -14.28
CA GLU A 74 -2.68 18.93 -13.79
C GLU A 74 -2.49 18.25 -12.44
N LEU A 75 -3.47 18.35 -11.54
CA LEU A 75 -3.46 17.64 -10.27
C LEU A 75 -3.48 16.12 -10.49
N ALA A 76 -4.32 15.63 -11.40
CA ALA A 76 -4.35 14.22 -11.76
C ALA A 76 -3.00 13.72 -12.30
N LEU A 77 -2.33 14.50 -13.15
CA LEU A 77 -0.98 14.18 -13.64
C LEU A 77 0.05 14.17 -12.51
N ARG A 78 -0.04 15.08 -11.53
CA ARG A 78 0.85 15.07 -10.36
C ARG A 78 0.68 13.79 -9.54
N VAL A 79 -0.55 13.33 -9.30
CA VAL A 79 -0.81 12.04 -8.62
C VAL A 79 -0.16 10.89 -9.39
N ILE A 80 -0.37 10.83 -10.71
CA ILE A 80 0.17 9.75 -11.55
C ILE A 80 1.71 9.74 -11.52
N THR A 81 2.35 10.89 -11.59
CA THR A 81 3.82 10.99 -11.59
C THR A 81 4.41 10.80 -10.20
N GLY A 82 3.68 11.20 -9.16
CA GLY A 82 4.05 11.03 -7.75
C GLY A 82 4.13 9.56 -7.31
N ASP A 83 3.42 8.68 -7.97
CA ASP A 83 3.43 7.23 -7.73
C ASP A 83 4.86 6.63 -7.78
N ALA A 84 5.73 7.17 -8.63
CA ALA A 84 7.14 6.75 -8.68
C ALA A 84 7.89 6.98 -7.35
N VAL A 85 7.49 7.99 -6.56
CA VAL A 85 8.09 8.27 -5.24
C VAL A 85 7.65 7.23 -4.22
N ILE A 86 6.36 6.83 -4.26
CA ILE A 86 5.81 5.77 -3.40
C ILE A 86 6.51 4.45 -3.68
N ASN A 87 6.66 4.10 -4.97
CA ASN A 87 7.34 2.89 -5.42
C ASN A 87 8.82 2.84 -5.00
N GLU A 88 9.54 3.98 -5.04
CA GLU A 88 10.93 4.03 -4.58
C GLU A 88 11.03 3.97 -3.05
N ALA A 89 10.09 4.58 -2.32
CA ALA A 89 10.01 4.46 -0.87
C ALA A 89 9.83 2.99 -0.45
N GLN A 90 8.89 2.27 -1.06
CA GLN A 90 8.67 0.85 -0.82
C GLN A 90 9.96 0.05 -1.03
N ARG A 91 10.60 0.15 -2.20
CA ARG A 91 11.85 -0.57 -2.51
C ARG A 91 12.98 -0.28 -1.52
N SER A 92 13.12 0.98 -1.12
CA SER A 92 14.16 1.41 -0.19
C SER A 92 13.94 0.83 1.21
N VAL A 93 12.70 0.81 1.70
CA VAL A 93 12.36 0.27 3.03
C VAL A 93 12.46 -1.25 3.04
N THR A 94 11.95 -1.95 2.03
CA THR A 94 12.10 -3.41 1.91
C THR A 94 13.59 -3.81 1.92
N ARG A 95 14.44 -3.05 1.23
CA ARG A 95 15.90 -3.29 1.28
C ARG A 95 16.45 -3.07 2.69
N LEU A 96 16.04 -2.00 3.38
CA LEU A 96 16.48 -1.73 4.74
C LEU A 96 16.04 -2.85 5.70
N ILE A 97 14.79 -3.31 5.61
CA ILE A 97 14.28 -4.45 6.39
C ILE A 97 15.12 -5.71 6.16
N SER A 98 15.39 -6.02 4.88
CA SER A 98 16.21 -7.19 4.51
C SER A 98 17.61 -7.12 5.12
N VAL A 99 18.27 -5.95 5.07
CA VAL A 99 19.59 -5.72 5.65
C VAL A 99 19.52 -5.84 7.18
N THR A 100 18.51 -5.25 7.83
CA THR A 100 18.32 -5.34 9.27
C THR A 100 18.14 -6.79 9.73
N ILE A 101 17.32 -7.59 9.03
CA ILE A 101 17.15 -9.02 9.33
C ILE A 101 18.48 -9.77 9.20
N ALA A 102 19.22 -9.55 8.12
CA ALA A 102 20.48 -10.23 7.85
C ALA A 102 21.58 -9.87 8.86
N THR A 103 21.66 -8.61 9.29
CA THR A 103 22.75 -8.12 10.15
C THR A 103 22.44 -8.23 11.65
N GLN A 104 21.17 -8.01 12.03
CA GLN A 104 20.77 -7.99 13.45
C GLN A 104 20.24 -9.34 13.94
N SER A 105 19.89 -10.28 13.02
CA SER A 105 19.31 -11.59 13.34
C SER A 105 18.17 -11.47 14.39
N PRO A 106 17.12 -10.69 14.11
CA PRO A 106 15.99 -10.53 15.03
C PRO A 106 15.30 -11.86 15.28
N VAL A 107 14.66 -12.02 16.44
CA VAL A 107 13.99 -13.26 16.82
C VAL A 107 12.53 -13.02 17.20
N ALA A 108 11.72 -14.04 17.00
CA ALA A 108 10.32 -14.08 17.43
C ALA A 108 9.57 -12.78 17.11
N ARG A 109 9.29 -11.96 18.15
CA ARG A 109 8.49 -10.73 18.02
C ARG A 109 9.14 -9.69 17.12
N ASP A 110 10.44 -9.46 17.23
CA ASP A 110 11.14 -8.43 16.45
C ASP A 110 11.14 -8.82 14.95
N LEU A 111 11.37 -10.10 14.66
CA LEU A 111 11.28 -10.60 13.28
C LEU A 111 9.86 -10.44 12.73
N ARG A 112 8.83 -10.80 13.49
CA ARG A 112 7.44 -10.65 13.09
C ARG A 112 7.10 -9.19 12.82
N TYR A 113 7.56 -8.27 13.68
CA TYR A 113 7.37 -6.83 13.47
C TYR A 113 7.97 -6.34 12.16
N LEU A 114 9.20 -6.71 11.83
CA LEU A 114 9.85 -6.32 10.58
C LEU A 114 9.14 -6.91 9.35
N LEU A 115 8.68 -8.16 9.41
CA LEU A 115 7.93 -8.78 8.33
C LEU A 115 6.54 -8.13 8.14
N THR A 116 5.87 -7.77 9.22
CA THR A 116 4.63 -6.99 9.17
C THR A 116 4.87 -5.62 8.51
N LEU A 117 5.94 -4.90 8.87
CA LEU A 117 6.26 -3.62 8.24
C LEU A 117 6.56 -3.77 6.74
N ASP A 118 7.21 -4.86 6.30
CA ASP A 118 7.46 -5.13 4.89
C ASP A 118 6.16 -5.36 4.11
N HIS A 119 5.22 -6.12 4.69
CA HIS A 119 3.91 -6.35 4.07
C HIS A 119 3.07 -5.06 4.04
N VAL A 120 3.06 -4.29 5.12
CA VAL A 120 2.41 -2.96 5.15
C VAL A 120 2.95 -2.05 4.04
N MET A 121 4.29 -2.06 3.79
CA MET A 121 4.88 -1.27 2.71
C MET A 121 4.38 -1.73 1.33
N TYR A 122 4.19 -3.04 1.13
CA TYR A 122 3.60 -3.59 -0.08
C TYR A 122 2.15 -3.14 -0.26
N GLU A 123 1.33 -3.22 0.79
CA GLU A 123 -0.08 -2.80 0.72
C GLU A 123 -0.20 -1.29 0.48
N LEU A 124 0.63 -0.45 1.10
CA LEU A 124 0.66 0.99 0.87
C LEU A 124 1.03 1.33 -0.59
N GLU A 125 1.97 0.60 -1.20
CA GLU A 125 2.30 0.77 -2.62
C GLU A 125 1.09 0.44 -3.50
N ARG A 126 0.38 -0.66 -3.21
CA ARG A 126 -0.85 -1.01 -3.93
C ARG A 126 -1.94 0.05 -3.79
N ILE A 127 -2.09 0.65 -2.62
CA ILE A 127 -3.02 1.77 -2.42
C ILE A 127 -2.61 2.97 -3.29
N GLY A 128 -1.33 3.31 -3.35
CA GLY A 128 -0.79 4.35 -4.24
C GLY A 128 -1.07 4.07 -5.72
N ASP A 129 -0.82 2.84 -6.18
CA ASP A 129 -1.17 2.36 -7.52
C ASP A 129 -2.66 2.57 -7.85
N HIS A 130 -3.56 2.28 -6.88
CA HIS A 130 -4.99 2.47 -7.06
C HIS A 130 -5.37 3.96 -7.12
N ALA A 131 -4.80 4.81 -6.26
CA ALA A 131 -4.99 6.26 -6.32
C ALA A 131 -4.53 6.84 -7.67
N SER A 132 -3.36 6.40 -8.16
CA SER A 132 -2.86 6.73 -9.51
C SER A 132 -3.81 6.25 -10.60
N SER A 133 -4.44 5.08 -10.43
CA SER A 133 -5.41 4.55 -11.39
C SER A 133 -6.73 5.33 -11.39
N VAL A 134 -7.19 5.83 -10.24
CA VAL A 134 -8.30 6.79 -10.15
C VAL A 134 -7.95 8.07 -10.92
N ALA A 135 -6.78 8.65 -10.69
CA ALA A 135 -6.31 9.86 -11.37
C ALA A 135 -6.24 9.67 -12.90
N LYS A 136 -5.87 8.47 -13.40
CA LYS A 136 -5.94 8.14 -14.84
C LYS A 136 -7.37 8.17 -15.41
N GLN A 137 -8.39 7.85 -14.58
CA GLN A 137 -9.79 8.01 -15.03
C GLN A 137 -10.18 9.49 -15.04
N VAL A 138 -9.69 10.30 -14.10
CA VAL A 138 -9.92 11.76 -14.09
C VAL A 138 -9.49 12.41 -15.40
N LEU A 139 -8.31 12.07 -15.94
CA LEU A 139 -7.83 12.61 -17.22
C LEU A 139 -8.80 12.34 -18.38
N LYS A 140 -9.55 11.24 -18.30
CA LYS A 140 -10.52 10.84 -19.34
C LYS A 140 -11.90 11.45 -19.11
N LEU A 141 -12.25 11.72 -17.84
CA LEU A 141 -13.54 12.30 -17.44
C LEU A 141 -13.55 13.83 -17.51
N ALA A 142 -12.43 14.48 -17.19
CA ALA A 142 -12.32 15.94 -17.08
C ALA A 142 -12.75 16.75 -18.33
N PRO A 143 -12.58 16.27 -19.58
CA PRO A 143 -13.07 16.99 -20.76
C PRO A 143 -14.59 17.04 -20.88
N GLU A 144 -15.32 16.21 -20.17
CA GLU A 144 -16.77 16.08 -20.24
C GLU A 144 -17.47 16.56 -18.97
N PRO A 145 -18.76 16.96 -19.05
CA PRO A 145 -19.50 17.33 -17.84
C PRO A 145 -19.64 16.13 -16.89
N PRO A 146 -19.64 16.37 -15.56
CA PRO A 146 -19.73 15.29 -14.58
C PRO A 146 -21.04 14.51 -14.70
N LEU A 147 -20.96 13.22 -14.41
CA LEU A 147 -22.12 12.35 -14.33
C LEU A 147 -22.68 12.43 -12.88
N ARG A 148 -23.69 13.27 -12.64
CA ARG A 148 -24.27 13.51 -11.30
C ARG A 148 -23.23 13.75 -10.21
N ASP A 149 -22.30 14.67 -10.45
CA ASP A 149 -21.22 15.02 -9.51
C ASP A 149 -20.39 13.82 -9.06
N TYR A 150 -20.28 12.80 -9.97
CA TYR A 150 -19.53 11.54 -9.76
C TYR A 150 -20.05 10.67 -8.61
N ILE A 151 -21.35 10.85 -8.23
CA ILE A 151 -22.09 9.98 -7.31
C ILE A 151 -21.34 9.87 -5.96
N HIS A 152 -20.90 8.67 -5.54
CA HIS A 152 -20.24 8.44 -4.27
C HIS A 152 -18.70 8.49 -4.32
N LEU A 153 -18.08 8.68 -5.49
CA LEU A 153 -16.61 8.61 -5.64
C LEU A 153 -15.85 9.52 -4.66
N PRO A 154 -16.25 10.79 -4.44
CA PRO A 154 -15.57 11.64 -3.46
C PRO A 154 -15.68 11.11 -2.02
N ALA A 155 -16.84 10.57 -1.64
CA ALA A 155 -17.05 10.00 -0.31
C ALA A 155 -16.24 8.71 -0.10
N MET A 156 -16.20 7.83 -1.11
CA MET A 156 -15.36 6.62 -1.09
C MET A 156 -13.88 6.95 -0.92
N ALA A 157 -13.39 7.97 -1.62
CA ALA A 157 -11.98 8.39 -1.51
C ALA A 157 -11.66 8.95 -0.12
N GLU A 158 -12.57 9.77 0.47
CA GLU A 158 -12.36 10.29 1.82
C GLU A 158 -12.38 9.15 2.85
N GLN A 159 -13.33 8.21 2.72
CA GLN A 159 -13.38 7.04 3.59
C GLN A 159 -12.13 6.17 3.45
N GLY A 160 -11.62 5.95 2.23
CA GLY A 160 -10.37 5.24 2.00
C GLY A 160 -9.17 5.93 2.67
N ALA A 161 -9.10 7.26 2.62
CA ALA A 161 -8.05 8.01 3.33
C ALA A 161 -8.19 7.90 4.86
N VAL A 162 -9.41 7.88 5.39
CA VAL A 162 -9.69 7.65 6.83
C VAL A 162 -9.24 6.25 7.25
N LEU A 163 -9.53 5.22 6.45
CA LEU A 163 -9.08 3.85 6.71
C LEU A 163 -7.55 3.76 6.76
N VAL A 164 -6.85 4.28 5.75
CA VAL A 164 -5.38 4.28 5.71
C VAL A 164 -4.79 4.99 6.92
N HIS A 165 -5.32 6.17 7.27
CA HIS A 165 -4.88 6.89 8.47
C HIS A 165 -5.10 6.08 9.75
N GLY A 166 -6.27 5.46 9.89
CA GLY A 166 -6.66 4.67 11.06
C GLY A 166 -5.77 3.45 11.26
N VAL A 167 -5.52 2.66 10.21
CA VAL A 167 -4.65 1.48 10.31
C VAL A 167 -3.20 1.85 10.59
N LEU A 168 -2.69 2.96 10.06
CA LEU A 168 -1.35 3.44 10.38
C LEU A 168 -1.22 3.88 11.83
N ARG A 169 -2.25 4.49 12.42
CA ARG A 169 -2.29 4.78 13.87
C ARG A 169 -2.30 3.50 14.68
N ALA A 170 -3.16 2.53 14.33
CA ALA A 170 -3.20 1.23 15.01
C ALA A 170 -1.85 0.50 14.93
N LEU A 171 -1.15 0.61 13.79
CA LEU A 171 0.21 0.06 13.62
C LEU A 171 1.23 0.73 14.57
N VAL A 172 1.18 2.06 14.69
CA VAL A 172 2.08 2.81 15.61
C VAL A 172 1.90 2.36 17.04
N ASP A 173 0.65 2.20 17.46
CA ASP A 173 0.26 1.85 18.81
C ASP A 173 0.29 0.32 19.06
N ILE A 174 0.49 -0.49 18.01
CA ILE A 174 0.44 -1.96 18.01
C ILE A 174 -0.89 -2.43 18.63
N ASP A 175 -1.99 -1.80 18.20
CA ASP A 175 -3.33 -2.01 18.77
C ASP A 175 -4.23 -2.82 17.82
N ALA A 176 -4.33 -4.14 18.13
CA ALA A 176 -5.18 -5.05 17.35
C ALA A 176 -6.69 -4.76 17.50
N VAL A 177 -7.12 -4.14 18.59
CA VAL A 177 -8.55 -3.78 18.78
C VAL A 177 -8.90 -2.63 17.86
N ALA A 178 -8.10 -1.56 17.90
CA ALA A 178 -8.26 -0.42 16.99
C ALA A 178 -8.17 -0.85 15.52
N ALA A 179 -7.26 -1.78 15.17
CA ALA A 179 -7.16 -2.31 13.81
C ALA A 179 -8.45 -2.99 13.34
N ARG A 180 -9.06 -3.85 14.18
CA ARG A 180 -10.36 -4.49 13.85
C ARG A 180 -11.50 -3.48 13.73
N GLU A 181 -11.55 -2.48 14.61
CA GLU A 181 -12.59 -1.44 14.58
C GLU A 181 -12.49 -0.61 13.28
N ILE A 182 -11.28 -0.32 12.82
CA ILE A 182 -11.06 0.40 11.56
C ILE A 182 -11.44 -0.47 10.36
N ALA A 183 -11.10 -1.75 10.34
CA ALA A 183 -11.41 -2.66 9.24
C ALA A 183 -12.94 -2.73 8.95
N VAL A 184 -13.78 -2.69 9.98
CA VAL A 184 -15.25 -2.68 9.81
C VAL A 184 -15.77 -1.47 9.03
N LEU A 185 -15.02 -0.35 9.00
CA LEU A 185 -15.42 0.83 8.24
C LEU A 185 -15.33 0.64 6.72
N ASP A 186 -14.70 -0.42 6.26
CA ASP A 186 -14.64 -0.80 4.85
C ASP A 186 -16.03 -1.19 4.28
N ASP A 187 -16.91 -1.76 5.10
CA ASP A 187 -18.29 -2.09 4.71
C ASP A 187 -19.02 -0.88 4.09
N GLU A 188 -18.68 0.34 4.51
CA GLU A 188 -19.26 1.56 3.96
C GLU A 188 -18.76 1.89 2.55
N ILE A 189 -17.48 1.60 2.25
CA ILE A 189 -16.92 1.73 0.89
C ILE A 189 -17.60 0.72 -0.03
N ASP A 190 -17.73 -0.52 0.40
CA ASP A 190 -18.41 -1.58 -0.34
C ASP A 190 -19.84 -1.22 -0.68
N ARG A 191 -20.59 -0.69 0.32
CA ARG A 191 -21.96 -0.21 0.11
C ARG A 191 -22.01 0.89 -0.96
N MET A 192 -21.14 1.91 -0.83
CA MET A 192 -21.06 3.01 -1.79
C MET A 192 -20.65 2.52 -3.19
N TYR A 193 -19.78 1.52 -3.30
CA TYR A 193 -19.40 0.90 -4.56
C TYR A 193 -20.59 0.27 -5.26
N HIS A 194 -21.39 -0.54 -4.55
CA HIS A 194 -22.58 -1.19 -5.11
C HIS A 194 -23.64 -0.15 -5.54
N GLU A 195 -23.89 0.87 -4.71
CA GLU A 195 -24.81 1.95 -5.05
C GLU A 195 -24.34 2.73 -6.28
N THR A 196 -23.04 3.05 -6.37
CA THR A 196 -22.45 3.71 -7.54
C THR A 196 -22.66 2.87 -8.80
N PHE A 197 -22.42 1.56 -8.73
CA PHE A 197 -22.61 0.67 -9.86
C PHE A 197 -24.06 0.69 -10.37
N ASP A 198 -25.02 0.53 -9.47
CA ASP A 198 -26.43 0.48 -9.82
C ASP A 198 -26.93 1.81 -10.42
N GLU A 199 -26.55 2.94 -9.81
CA GLU A 199 -26.91 4.26 -10.32
C GLU A 199 -26.29 4.56 -11.68
N VAL A 200 -25.01 4.25 -11.87
CA VAL A 200 -24.33 4.47 -13.15
C VAL A 200 -24.93 3.61 -14.25
N VAL A 201 -25.25 2.33 -13.98
CA VAL A 201 -25.93 1.45 -14.92
C VAL A 201 -27.31 1.99 -15.30
N ALA A 202 -28.06 2.54 -14.34
CA ALA A 202 -29.35 3.19 -14.62
C ALA A 202 -29.19 4.41 -15.55
N LEU A 203 -28.17 5.25 -15.31
CA LEU A 203 -27.86 6.42 -16.15
C LEU A 203 -27.45 6.02 -17.59
N MET A 204 -26.65 4.95 -17.73
CA MET A 204 -26.26 4.41 -19.04
C MET A 204 -27.46 3.84 -19.80
N ARG A 205 -28.40 3.20 -19.11
CA ARG A 205 -29.65 2.70 -19.73
C ARG A 205 -30.59 3.81 -20.15
N ALA A 206 -30.63 4.90 -19.39
CA ALA A 206 -31.49 6.06 -19.67
C ALA A 206 -30.99 6.86 -20.88
N ASP A 207 -29.67 6.97 -21.07
CA ASP A 207 -29.04 7.67 -22.16
C ASP A 207 -27.73 6.97 -22.57
N PRO A 208 -27.68 6.36 -23.78
CA PRO A 208 -26.48 5.72 -24.30
C PRO A 208 -25.25 6.64 -24.43
N ALA A 209 -25.41 7.96 -24.48
CA ALA A 209 -24.29 8.90 -24.46
C ALA A 209 -23.50 8.87 -23.14
N ASN A 210 -24.10 8.32 -22.08
CA ASN A 210 -23.44 8.17 -20.78
C ASN A 210 -22.55 6.92 -20.66
N VAL A 211 -22.56 6.01 -21.66
CA VAL A 211 -21.87 4.71 -21.56
C VAL A 211 -20.37 4.86 -21.31
N GLU A 212 -19.70 5.73 -22.03
CA GLU A 212 -18.25 5.91 -21.85
C GLU A 212 -17.92 6.51 -20.50
N ARG A 213 -18.58 7.61 -20.11
CA ARG A 213 -18.40 8.25 -18.81
C ARG A 213 -18.77 7.32 -17.64
N GLY A 214 -19.90 6.64 -17.76
CA GLY A 214 -20.36 5.68 -16.77
C GLY A 214 -19.36 4.54 -16.56
N THR A 215 -18.82 3.98 -17.64
CA THR A 215 -17.77 2.97 -17.56
C THR A 215 -16.54 3.50 -16.79
N ARG A 216 -16.13 4.75 -17.03
CA ARG A 216 -15.00 5.38 -16.32
C ARG A 216 -15.30 5.56 -14.82
N CYS A 217 -16.54 5.96 -14.49
CA CYS A 217 -16.96 6.06 -13.07
C CYS A 217 -16.94 4.70 -12.36
N ILE A 218 -17.45 3.62 -13.00
CA ILE A 218 -17.40 2.26 -12.42
C ILE A 218 -15.95 1.81 -12.22
N ILE A 219 -15.06 2.07 -13.18
CA ILE A 219 -13.65 1.74 -13.04
C ILE A 219 -13.00 2.53 -11.89
N ALA A 220 -13.31 3.82 -11.75
CA ALA A 220 -12.79 4.62 -10.65
C ALA A 220 -13.30 4.14 -9.29
N SER A 221 -14.61 3.81 -9.18
CA SER A 221 -15.18 3.28 -7.94
C SER A 221 -14.56 1.93 -7.54
N HIS A 222 -14.29 1.05 -8.52
CA HIS A 222 -13.60 -0.21 -8.23
C HIS A 222 -12.19 0.01 -7.66
N TYR A 223 -11.41 0.98 -8.18
CA TYR A 223 -10.11 1.29 -7.58
C TYR A 223 -10.22 1.88 -6.16
N LEU A 224 -11.29 2.64 -5.87
CA LEU A 224 -11.53 3.17 -4.52
C LEU A 224 -11.94 2.07 -3.54
N GLU A 225 -12.75 1.10 -3.96
CA GLU A 225 -13.05 -0.10 -3.19
C GLU A 225 -11.77 -0.89 -2.90
N ARG A 226 -10.91 -1.10 -3.90
CA ARG A 226 -9.62 -1.77 -3.70
C ARG A 226 -8.69 -1.07 -2.71
N ILE A 227 -8.81 0.25 -2.53
CA ILE A 227 -8.08 0.97 -1.47
C ILE A 227 -8.55 0.52 -0.09
N GLY A 228 -9.85 0.36 0.10
CA GLY A 228 -10.44 -0.16 1.33
C GLY A 228 -9.95 -1.57 1.64
N ASP A 229 -10.08 -2.51 0.70
CA ASP A 229 -9.56 -3.88 0.81
C ASP A 229 -8.09 -3.92 1.28
N ARG A 230 -7.24 -3.05 0.70
CA ARG A 230 -5.82 -3.01 1.06
C ARG A 230 -5.60 -2.48 2.47
N ALA A 231 -6.38 -1.49 2.90
CA ALA A 231 -6.33 -1.00 4.28
C ALA A 231 -6.79 -2.08 5.28
N THR A 232 -7.77 -2.90 4.92
CA THR A 232 -8.21 -4.05 5.71
C THR A 232 -7.11 -5.10 5.84
N ASN A 233 -6.37 -5.41 4.76
CA ASN A 233 -5.20 -6.30 4.84
C ASN A 233 -4.14 -5.77 5.84
N ILE A 234 -3.90 -4.44 5.87
CA ILE A 234 -2.99 -3.86 6.87
C ILE A 234 -3.53 -4.06 8.29
N ALA A 235 -4.85 -3.95 8.50
CA ALA A 235 -5.45 -4.21 9.80
C ALA A 235 -5.28 -5.68 10.25
N GLU A 236 -5.44 -6.64 9.35
CA GLU A 236 -5.19 -8.06 9.60
C GLU A 236 -3.72 -8.32 9.96
N ASP A 237 -2.78 -7.67 9.28
CA ASP A 237 -1.35 -7.74 9.60
C ASP A 237 -1.04 -7.24 11.02
N ILE A 238 -1.72 -6.17 11.47
CA ILE A 238 -1.56 -5.64 12.82
C ILE A 238 -2.12 -6.63 13.85
N VAL A 239 -3.25 -7.26 13.56
CA VAL A 239 -3.82 -8.31 14.41
C VAL A 239 -2.86 -9.48 14.51
N TYR A 240 -2.33 -9.97 13.38
CA TYR A 240 -1.32 -11.03 13.35
C TYR A 240 -0.05 -10.63 14.14
N LEU A 241 0.40 -9.39 14.02
CA LEU A 241 1.55 -8.90 14.77
C LEU A 241 1.37 -9.09 16.29
N VAL A 242 0.17 -8.78 16.80
CA VAL A 242 -0.16 -8.82 18.22
C VAL A 242 -0.43 -10.25 18.70
N THR A 243 -1.26 -10.99 17.98
CA THR A 243 -1.76 -12.32 18.40
C THR A 243 -0.81 -13.45 18.00
N GLY A 244 -0.17 -13.34 16.85
CA GLY A 244 0.61 -14.40 16.23
C GLY A 244 -0.25 -15.41 15.45
N ASP A 245 -1.56 -15.21 15.40
CA ASP A 245 -2.51 -16.05 14.69
C ASP A 245 -2.91 -15.37 13.36
N VAL A 246 -3.01 -16.16 12.29
CA VAL A 246 -3.53 -15.71 10.99
C VAL A 246 -5.05 -15.89 11.04
N GLU A 247 -5.79 -14.81 10.91
CA GLU A 247 -7.28 -14.82 10.86
C GLU A 247 -7.80 -15.18 9.47
#